data_fded97699a5cffaca2b9e4353d0b4e33
#
_entry.id   fded97699a5cffaca2b9e4353d0b4e33
#
_cell.length_a   1.000
_cell.length_b   1.000
_cell.length_c   1.000
_cell.angle_alpha   90.00
_cell.angle_beta   90.00
_cell.angle_gamma   90.00
#
_symmetry.space_group_name_H-M   'P 1'
#
loop_
_entity.id
_entity.type
_entity.pdbx_description
1 polymer ?
#
loop_
_entity_poly.entity_id
_entity_poly.type
_entity_poly.pdbx_seq_one_letter_code
_entity_poly.pdbx_strand_id
1 'polypeptide(L)'
;VPRAPRPLWTCPKCGARLITKNLWHSCGRFTLEALFARSDPAVIKLARRFLDILRALGDVQIIPQKTRLVCVARVRFAGLTPRKNHFVANFALHRWLKSSRVTRKQDYGPKWRAHFIPIRSVEDLDEELKAWLQESHDLVGVQDRRAKRARRAAPGRDD
;
A
#
# COMPACT_ATOMS: atom_id res chain seq x y z
N VAL A 1 -15.71 -23.33 8.35
CA VAL A 1 -15.15 -23.05 7.02
C VAL A 1 -14.89 -21.55 6.92
N PRO A 2 -13.68 -21.11 6.61
CA PRO A 2 -13.42 -19.68 6.42
C PRO A 2 -14.30 -19.15 5.29
N ARG A 3 -15.06 -18.11 5.60
CA ARG A 3 -15.93 -17.46 4.62
C ARG A 3 -15.08 -16.75 3.58
N ALA A 4 -15.34 -16.99 2.30
CA ALA A 4 -14.65 -16.32 1.21
C ALA A 4 -14.70 -14.78 1.39
N PRO A 5 -13.61 -14.06 1.10
CA PRO A 5 -13.60 -12.61 1.18
C PRO A 5 -14.64 -12.01 0.22
N ARG A 6 -15.28 -10.92 0.63
CA ARG A 6 -16.29 -10.25 -0.20
C ARG A 6 -15.65 -9.72 -1.49
N PRO A 7 -16.38 -9.79 -2.62
CA PRO A 7 -15.89 -9.22 -3.87
C PRO A 7 -15.63 -7.72 -3.74
N LEU A 8 -14.59 -7.24 -4.40
CA LEU A 8 -14.29 -5.81 -4.49
C LEU A 8 -15.25 -5.14 -5.48
N TRP A 9 -15.61 -3.89 -5.21
CA TRP A 9 -16.31 -3.05 -6.17
C TRP A 9 -15.32 -2.47 -7.18
N THR A 10 -15.65 -2.55 -8.46
CA THR A 10 -14.84 -1.99 -9.55
C THR A 10 -15.40 -0.65 -9.98
N CYS A 11 -14.59 0.40 -9.96
CA CYS A 11 -14.99 1.71 -10.45
C CYS A 11 -15.22 1.67 -11.97
N PRO A 12 -16.39 2.06 -12.47
CA PRO A 12 -16.67 2.02 -13.91
C PRO A 12 -15.89 3.05 -14.71
N LYS A 13 -15.33 4.09 -14.05
CA LYS A 13 -14.58 5.16 -14.72
C LYS A 13 -13.11 4.83 -14.91
N CYS A 14 -12.45 4.25 -13.92
CA CYS A 14 -11.00 4.02 -13.94
C CYS A 14 -10.59 2.55 -13.75
N GLY A 15 -11.53 1.65 -13.46
CA GLY A 15 -11.25 0.23 -13.24
C GLY A 15 -10.62 -0.09 -11.89
N ALA A 16 -10.41 0.86 -11.00
CA ALA A 16 -9.88 0.61 -9.67
C ALA A 16 -10.82 -0.29 -8.86
N ARG A 17 -10.25 -1.29 -8.21
CA ARG A 17 -10.99 -2.24 -7.36
C ARG A 17 -10.87 -1.83 -5.91
N LEU A 18 -12.00 -1.58 -5.27
CA LEU A 18 -12.08 -0.98 -3.96
C LEU A 18 -12.92 -1.84 -3.02
N ILE A 19 -12.63 -1.75 -1.73
CA ILE A 19 -13.30 -2.57 -0.71
C ILE A 19 -14.76 -2.16 -0.48
N THR A 20 -15.10 -0.91 -0.79
CA THR A 20 -16.48 -0.40 -0.69
C THR A 20 -16.86 0.35 -1.96
N LYS A 21 -18.16 0.28 -2.31
CA LYS A 21 -18.73 1.05 -3.41
C LYS A 21 -18.53 2.55 -3.15
N ASN A 22 -18.15 3.28 -4.19
CA ASN A 22 -17.95 4.73 -4.16
C ASN A 22 -16.89 5.22 -3.14
N LEU A 23 -15.95 4.36 -2.73
CA LEU A 23 -14.83 4.80 -1.92
C LEU A 23 -14.05 5.88 -2.69
N TRP A 24 -13.75 6.98 -2.00
CA TRP A 24 -12.99 8.07 -2.63
C TRP A 24 -11.62 7.59 -3.12
N HIS A 25 -11.27 7.95 -4.34
CA HIS A 25 -9.99 7.67 -4.98
C HIS A 25 -9.73 8.71 -6.06
N SER A 26 -8.50 8.80 -6.56
CA SER A 26 -8.09 9.79 -7.56
C SER A 26 -8.74 9.59 -8.94
N CYS A 27 -9.34 8.44 -9.18
CA CYS A 27 -10.10 8.09 -10.39
C CYS A 27 -9.33 8.33 -11.70
N GLY A 28 -8.04 7.95 -11.75
CA GLY A 28 -7.21 8.05 -12.94
C GLY A 28 -6.74 9.46 -13.33
N ARG A 29 -6.98 10.46 -12.48
CA ARG A 29 -6.55 11.86 -12.76
C ARG A 29 -5.04 12.06 -12.80
N PHE A 30 -4.28 11.21 -12.13
CA PHE A 30 -2.85 11.36 -11.93
C PHE A 30 -2.10 10.19 -12.55
N THR A 31 -0.93 10.48 -13.11
CA THR A 31 -0.05 9.49 -13.73
C THR A 31 1.25 9.34 -12.95
N LEU A 32 1.94 8.21 -13.14
CA LEU A 32 3.26 7.99 -12.57
C LEU A 32 4.26 9.02 -13.07
N GLU A 33 4.24 9.33 -14.38
CA GLU A 33 5.12 10.30 -15.02
C GLU A 33 4.92 11.70 -14.44
N ALA A 34 3.67 12.14 -14.26
CA ALA A 34 3.36 13.43 -13.66
C ALA A 34 3.81 13.51 -12.20
N LEU A 35 3.67 12.40 -11.45
CA LEU A 35 4.10 12.31 -10.06
C LEU A 35 5.62 12.50 -9.92
N PHE A 36 6.41 11.97 -10.87
CA PHE A 36 7.87 12.06 -10.88
C PHE A 36 8.43 13.20 -11.76
N ALA A 37 7.59 14.13 -12.22
CA ALA A 37 8.01 15.19 -13.14
C ALA A 37 9.13 16.09 -12.59
N ARG A 38 9.22 16.24 -11.26
CA ARG A 38 10.26 17.05 -10.59
C ARG A 38 11.42 16.21 -10.04
N SER A 39 11.42 14.93 -10.26
CA SER A 39 12.47 14.02 -9.83
C SER A 39 13.51 13.82 -10.95
N ASP A 40 14.73 13.49 -10.56
CA ASP A 40 15.76 13.11 -11.53
C ASP A 40 15.32 11.84 -12.31
N PRO A 41 15.70 11.68 -13.59
CA PRO A 41 15.26 10.53 -14.40
C PRO A 41 15.60 9.16 -13.80
N ALA A 42 16.66 9.04 -13.04
CA ALA A 42 17.05 7.80 -12.36
C ALA A 42 16.03 7.40 -11.28
N VAL A 43 15.31 8.35 -10.69
CA VAL A 43 14.36 8.09 -9.60
C VAL A 43 13.13 7.35 -10.09
N ILE A 44 12.58 7.73 -11.25
CA ILE A 44 11.43 7.01 -11.82
C ILE A 44 11.81 5.58 -12.22
N LYS A 45 13.03 5.36 -12.72
CA LYS A 45 13.52 4.02 -13.04
C LYS A 45 13.61 3.15 -11.79
N LEU A 46 14.13 3.70 -10.71
CA LEU A 46 14.22 3.03 -9.42
C LEU A 46 12.83 2.71 -8.85
N ALA A 47 11.91 3.67 -8.96
CA ALA A 47 10.53 3.49 -8.55
C ALA A 47 9.82 2.37 -9.33
N ARG A 48 10.05 2.25 -10.64
CA ARG A 48 9.49 1.17 -11.45
C ARG A 48 9.96 -0.20 -10.99
N ARG A 49 11.21 -0.35 -10.60
CA ARG A 49 11.73 -1.60 -9.99
C ARG A 49 11.05 -1.92 -8.66
N PHE A 50 10.83 -0.90 -7.83
CA PHE A 50 10.06 -1.05 -6.58
C PHE A 50 8.63 -1.53 -6.85
N LEU A 51 7.97 -0.96 -7.86
CA LEU A 51 6.62 -1.37 -8.25
C LEU A 51 6.57 -2.79 -8.81
N ASP A 52 7.59 -3.22 -9.53
CA ASP A 52 7.69 -4.61 -10.01
C ASP A 52 7.77 -5.60 -8.85
N ILE A 53 8.52 -5.26 -7.80
CA ILE A 53 8.56 -6.05 -6.56
C ILE A 53 7.15 -6.18 -5.96
N LEU A 54 6.41 -5.07 -5.88
CA LEU A 54 5.05 -5.07 -5.33
C LEU A 54 4.06 -5.88 -6.20
N ARG A 55 4.15 -5.76 -7.53
CA ARG A 55 3.32 -6.55 -8.44
C ARG A 55 3.58 -8.05 -8.35
N ALA A 56 4.81 -8.45 -8.05
CA ALA A 56 5.19 -9.84 -7.86
C ALA A 56 4.59 -10.48 -6.59
N LEU A 57 4.10 -9.68 -5.64
CA LEU A 57 3.47 -10.17 -4.42
C LEU A 57 2.09 -10.80 -4.66
N GLY A 58 1.41 -10.40 -5.74
CA GLY A 58 0.07 -10.86 -6.07
C GLY A 58 -0.71 -9.83 -6.87
N ASP A 59 -2.02 -9.82 -6.71
CA ASP A 59 -2.91 -8.87 -7.38
C ASP A 59 -2.88 -7.51 -6.68
N VAL A 60 -1.92 -6.68 -7.05
CA VAL A 60 -1.67 -5.36 -6.47
C VAL A 60 -2.02 -4.28 -7.49
N GLN A 61 -2.83 -3.32 -7.07
CA GLN A 61 -3.14 -2.12 -7.84
C GLN A 61 -2.19 -0.99 -7.46
N ILE A 62 -1.67 -0.30 -8.47
CA ILE A 62 -0.79 0.86 -8.33
C ILE A 62 -1.62 2.09 -8.68
N ILE A 63 -1.85 2.97 -7.71
CA ILE A 63 -2.74 4.13 -7.87
C ILE A 63 -1.96 5.42 -7.60
N PRO A 64 -1.53 6.15 -8.66
CA PRO A 64 -0.94 7.46 -8.50
C PRO A 64 -1.96 8.46 -7.93
N GLN A 65 -1.48 9.30 -7.02
CA GLN A 65 -2.22 10.44 -6.47
C GLN A 65 -1.43 11.73 -6.74
N LYS A 66 -1.92 12.87 -6.27
CA LYS A 66 -1.29 14.16 -6.53
C LYS A 66 0.17 14.24 -6.06
N THR A 67 0.46 13.71 -4.86
CA THR A 67 1.77 13.85 -4.21
C THR A 67 2.43 12.54 -3.85
N ARG A 68 1.74 11.43 -4.00
CA ARG A 68 2.20 10.08 -3.62
C ARG A 68 1.57 9.01 -4.47
N LEU A 69 2.09 7.82 -4.38
CA LEU A 69 1.54 6.63 -5.01
C LEU A 69 1.13 5.66 -3.90
N VAL A 70 -0.03 5.04 -4.04
CA VAL A 70 -0.50 4.02 -3.12
C VAL A 70 -0.61 2.67 -3.81
N CYS A 71 -0.29 1.61 -3.08
CA CYS A 71 -0.38 0.23 -3.51
C CYS A 71 -1.49 -0.46 -2.71
N VAL A 72 -2.39 -1.08 -3.42
CA VAL A 72 -3.62 -1.65 -2.88
C VAL A 72 -3.75 -3.10 -3.31
N ALA A 73 -3.91 -4.01 -2.35
CA ALA A 73 -4.41 -5.37 -2.60
C ALA A 73 -5.94 -5.34 -2.40
N ARG A 74 -6.45 -5.71 -1.26
CA ARG A 74 -7.84 -5.38 -0.87
C ARG A 74 -7.93 -4.01 -0.21
N VAL A 75 -6.91 -3.68 0.59
CA VAL A 75 -6.72 -2.35 1.20
C VAL A 75 -5.31 -1.86 0.92
N ARG A 76 -5.07 -0.59 1.17
CA ARG A 76 -3.72 -0.02 1.10
C ARG A 76 -2.79 -0.75 2.06
N PHE A 77 -1.61 -1.07 1.61
CA PHE A 77 -0.58 -1.67 2.47
C PHE A 77 0.80 -1.04 2.26
N ALA A 78 1.04 -0.42 1.12
CA ALA A 78 2.33 0.18 0.78
C ALA A 78 2.14 1.38 -0.14
N GLY A 79 3.23 2.07 -0.41
CA GLY A 79 3.26 3.18 -1.35
C GLY A 79 4.62 3.84 -1.41
N LEU A 80 4.69 4.98 -2.08
CA LEU A 80 5.88 5.81 -2.13
C LEU A 80 5.53 7.29 -2.28
N THR A 81 6.47 8.14 -1.89
CA THR A 81 6.43 9.59 -2.10
C THR A 81 7.70 10.01 -2.81
N PRO A 82 7.64 10.64 -4.01
CA PRO A 82 8.82 11.08 -4.74
C PRO A 82 9.56 12.21 -4.04
N ARG A 83 10.87 12.24 -4.24
CA ARG A 83 11.76 13.35 -3.91
C ARG A 83 12.60 13.67 -5.14
N LYS A 84 13.44 14.71 -5.07
CA LYS A 84 14.31 15.13 -6.18
C LYS A 84 15.24 14.01 -6.63
N ASN A 85 15.97 13.41 -5.70
CA ASN A 85 17.05 12.44 -5.98
C ASN A 85 16.80 11.04 -5.42
N HIS A 86 15.61 10.79 -4.85
CA HIS A 86 15.21 9.50 -4.30
C HIS A 86 13.68 9.43 -4.16
N PHE A 87 13.15 8.36 -3.62
CA PHE A 87 11.79 8.32 -3.12
C PHE A 87 11.74 7.71 -1.72
N VAL A 88 10.68 8.00 -0.99
CA VAL A 88 10.44 7.42 0.32
C VAL A 88 9.37 6.34 0.17
N ALA A 89 9.75 5.09 0.37
CA ALA A 89 8.83 3.97 0.41
C ALA A 89 8.11 3.91 1.75
N ASN A 90 6.86 3.52 1.76
CA ASN A 90 6.12 3.26 2.98
C ASN A 90 5.38 1.92 2.89
N PHE A 91 5.18 1.30 4.03
CA PHE A 91 4.39 0.08 4.18
C PHE A 91 3.88 -0.04 5.62
N ALA A 92 2.78 -0.76 5.78
CA ALA A 92 2.14 -0.97 7.07
C ALA A 92 2.36 -2.41 7.56
N LEU A 93 2.62 -2.56 8.85
CA LEU A 93 2.75 -3.84 9.54
C LEU A 93 1.86 -3.88 10.78
N HIS A 94 1.71 -5.05 11.38
CA HIS A 94 1.06 -5.21 12.68
C HIS A 94 2.02 -5.01 13.86
N ARG A 95 3.28 -4.75 13.61
CA ARG A 95 4.36 -4.59 14.58
C ARG A 95 5.23 -3.39 14.23
N TRP A 96 6.07 -2.97 15.15
CA TRP A 96 7.09 -1.97 14.89
C TRP A 96 8.41 -2.63 14.53
N LEU A 97 9.03 -2.16 13.46
CA LEU A 97 10.39 -2.54 13.08
C LEU A 97 11.42 -1.82 13.93
N LYS A 98 12.47 -2.53 14.30
CA LYS A 98 13.67 -1.98 14.93
C LYS A 98 14.79 -1.99 13.90
N SER A 99 14.78 -1.02 12.99
CA SER A 99 15.78 -0.89 11.93
C SER A 99 16.17 0.57 11.76
N SER A 100 17.48 0.82 11.61
CA SER A 100 18.00 2.16 11.29
C SER A 100 17.58 2.67 9.92
N ARG A 101 17.11 1.80 9.03
CA ARG A 101 16.58 2.16 7.72
C ARG A 101 15.25 2.92 7.82
N VAL A 102 14.47 2.68 8.87
CA VAL A 102 13.19 3.34 9.10
C VAL A 102 13.44 4.74 9.65
N THR A 103 13.17 5.76 8.85
CA THR A 103 13.40 7.17 9.22
C THR A 103 12.19 7.82 9.86
N ARG A 104 11.00 7.26 9.66
CA ARG A 104 9.76 7.75 10.24
C ARG A 104 8.80 6.59 10.49
N LYS A 105 8.01 6.71 11.56
CA LYS A 105 6.93 5.78 11.91
C LYS A 105 5.64 6.56 12.14
N GLN A 106 4.51 5.97 11.79
CA GLN A 106 3.19 6.55 12.01
C GLN A 106 2.24 5.48 12.53
N ASP A 107 1.60 5.74 13.66
CA ASP A 107 0.63 4.82 14.25
C ASP A 107 -0.79 5.14 13.79
N TYR A 108 -1.37 4.23 13.03
CA TYR A 108 -2.78 4.24 12.64
C TYR A 108 -3.57 3.12 13.31
N GLY A 109 -3.05 2.57 14.39
CA GLY A 109 -3.61 1.47 15.14
C GLY A 109 -2.81 0.17 15.01
N PRO A 110 -3.13 -0.87 15.85
CA PRO A 110 -2.32 -2.08 15.97
C PRO A 110 -2.24 -2.92 14.68
N LYS A 111 -3.14 -2.69 13.74
CA LYS A 111 -3.16 -3.37 12.44
C LYS A 111 -2.67 -2.50 11.29
N TRP A 112 -2.18 -1.31 11.59
CA TRP A 112 -1.71 -0.37 10.58
C TRP A 112 -0.61 0.52 11.14
N ARG A 113 0.54 -0.06 11.36
CA ARG A 113 1.74 0.65 11.80
C ARG A 113 2.60 0.95 10.59
N ALA A 114 2.59 2.20 10.16
CA ALA A 114 3.29 2.65 8.96
C ALA A 114 4.77 2.91 9.24
N HIS A 115 5.61 2.47 8.32
CA HIS A 115 7.06 2.64 8.32
C HIS A 115 7.47 3.34 7.04
N PHE A 116 8.43 4.26 7.13
CA PHE A 116 8.93 5.05 6.01
C PHE A 116 10.43 4.82 5.87
N ILE A 117 10.84 4.44 4.66
CA ILE A 117 12.24 4.11 4.33
C ILE A 117 12.64 4.86 3.07
N PRO A 118 13.71 5.69 3.09
CA PRO A 118 14.24 6.29 1.88
C PRO A 118 14.86 5.21 1.00
N ILE A 119 14.58 5.26 -0.30
CA ILE A 119 15.16 4.41 -1.33
C ILE A 119 15.97 5.29 -2.27
N ARG A 120 17.28 5.12 -2.24
CA ARG A 120 18.22 5.96 -2.97
C ARG A 120 18.90 5.25 -4.14
N SER A 121 18.99 3.93 -4.06
CA SER A 121 19.66 3.11 -5.06
C SER A 121 19.02 1.73 -5.16
N VAL A 122 19.40 0.97 -6.17
CA VAL A 122 18.88 -0.39 -6.40
C VAL A 122 19.26 -1.36 -5.27
N GLU A 123 20.37 -1.10 -4.58
CA GLU A 123 20.82 -1.88 -3.42
C GLU A 123 19.87 -1.77 -2.23
N ASP A 124 19.12 -0.69 -2.14
CA ASP A 124 18.09 -0.52 -1.12
C ASP A 124 16.87 -1.43 -1.35
N LEU A 125 16.68 -1.93 -2.57
CA LEU A 125 15.66 -2.89 -2.94
C LEU A 125 16.13 -4.33 -2.70
N ASP A 126 16.50 -4.62 -1.46
CA ASP A 126 17.09 -5.88 -1.04
C ASP A 126 16.07 -6.90 -0.52
N GLU A 127 16.55 -8.08 -0.14
CA GLU A 127 15.70 -9.15 0.37
C GLU A 127 15.01 -8.80 1.70
N GLU A 128 15.63 -7.99 2.53
CA GLU A 128 15.03 -7.51 3.77
C GLU A 128 13.78 -6.65 3.49
N LEU A 129 13.89 -5.68 2.57
CA LEU A 129 12.76 -4.85 2.15
C LEU A 129 11.66 -5.70 1.51
N LYS A 130 12.03 -6.64 0.64
CA LYS A 130 11.08 -7.56 0.00
C LYS A 130 10.31 -8.38 1.04
N ALA A 131 10.98 -8.86 2.07
CA ALA A 131 10.34 -9.61 3.16
C ALA A 131 9.35 -8.73 3.94
N TRP A 132 9.66 -7.49 4.22
CA TRP A 132 8.74 -6.57 4.87
C TRP A 132 7.54 -6.22 3.99
N LEU A 133 7.74 -6.04 2.69
CA LEU A 133 6.65 -5.80 1.75
C LEU A 133 5.73 -7.02 1.61
N GLN A 134 6.29 -8.22 1.62
CA GLN A 134 5.51 -9.47 1.62
C GLN A 134 4.67 -9.59 2.89
N GLU A 135 5.26 -9.34 4.06
CA GLU A 135 4.54 -9.32 5.33
C GLU A 135 3.41 -8.29 5.31
N SER A 136 3.68 -7.09 4.82
CA SER A 136 2.68 -6.02 4.70
C SER A 136 1.51 -6.42 3.78
N HIS A 137 1.82 -7.02 2.63
CA HIS A 137 0.80 -7.52 1.71
C HIS A 137 -0.07 -8.60 2.38
N ASP A 138 0.56 -9.59 3.00
CA ASP A 138 -0.14 -10.78 3.52
C ASP A 138 -0.97 -10.48 4.78
N LEU A 139 -0.50 -9.60 5.65
CA LEU A 139 -1.18 -9.28 6.91
C LEU A 139 -2.09 -8.06 6.82
N VAL A 140 -1.72 -7.06 6.02
CA VAL A 140 -2.46 -5.80 5.91
C VAL A 140 -3.24 -5.72 4.60
N GLY A 141 -2.58 -5.93 3.48
CA GLY A 141 -3.14 -5.71 2.16
C GLY A 141 -4.35 -6.58 1.83
N VAL A 142 -4.34 -7.83 2.24
CA VAL A 142 -5.40 -8.80 1.92
C VAL A 142 -6.52 -8.90 2.96
N GLN A 143 -6.48 -8.11 4.04
CA GLN A 143 -7.49 -8.16 5.09
C GLN A 143 -8.88 -7.72 4.59
N ASP A 144 -9.93 -8.39 5.03
CA ASP A 144 -11.33 -8.00 4.77
C ASP A 144 -11.89 -7.15 5.92
N ARG A 145 -11.76 -5.84 5.80
CA ARG A 145 -12.22 -4.89 6.82
C ARG A 145 -13.74 -4.88 7.01
N ARG A 146 -14.50 -5.20 5.96
CA ARG A 146 -15.97 -5.22 6.04
C ARG A 146 -16.50 -6.37 6.92
N ALA A 147 -15.84 -7.52 6.85
CA ALA A 147 -16.18 -8.66 7.70
C ALA A 147 -16.05 -8.32 9.19
N LYS A 148 -15.10 -7.46 9.53
CA LYS A 148 -14.80 -7.05 10.90
C LYS A 148 -15.80 -6.03 11.45
N ARG A 149 -16.29 -5.09 10.60
CA ARG A 149 -17.36 -4.15 10.99
C ARG A 149 -18.68 -4.87 11.22
N ALA A 150 -19.03 -5.82 10.38
CA ALA A 150 -20.23 -6.64 10.55
C ALA A 150 -20.22 -7.44 11.87
N ARG A 151 -19.07 -7.99 12.28
CA ARG A 151 -18.91 -8.69 13.58
C ARG A 151 -19.05 -7.77 14.80
N ARG A 152 -18.61 -6.50 14.68
CA ARG A 152 -18.76 -5.51 15.77
C ARG A 152 -20.18 -4.93 15.87
N ALA A 153 -20.93 -4.95 14.77
CA ALA A 153 -22.31 -4.45 14.70
C ALA A 153 -23.38 -5.53 15.00
N ALA A 154 -22.99 -6.79 15.14
CA ALA A 154 -23.90 -7.84 15.57
C ALA A 154 -24.24 -7.60 17.05
N PRO A 155 -25.53 -7.43 17.43
CA PRO A 155 -25.93 -7.33 18.82
C PRO A 155 -25.52 -8.61 19.56
N GLY A 156 -24.92 -8.45 20.72
CA GLY A 156 -24.68 -9.56 21.62
C GLY A 156 -26.00 -10.30 21.84
N ARG A 157 -26.00 -11.59 21.61
CA ARG A 157 -27.09 -12.42 22.13
C ARG A 157 -26.87 -12.48 23.64
N ASP A 158 -27.72 -11.76 24.34
CA ASP A 158 -27.91 -11.99 25.77
C ASP A 158 -28.60 -13.35 25.90
N ASP A 159 -27.87 -14.32 26.43
CA ASP A 159 -28.44 -15.55 27.00
C ASP A 159 -28.67 -15.32 28.50
#